data_2cb17ba5fe47917c4d00a47aa9683836
#
_entry.id   2cb17ba5fe47917c4d00a47aa9683836
#
_cell.length_a   1.000
_cell.length_b   1.000
_cell.length_c   1.000
_cell.angle_alpha   90.00
_cell.angle_beta   90.00
_cell.angle_gamma   90.00
#
_symmetry.space_group_name_H-M   'P 1'
#
loop_
_entity.id
_entity.type
_entity.pdbx_description
1 polymer ?
#
loop_
_entity_poly.entity_id
_entity_poly.type
_entity_poly.pdbx_seq_one_letter_code
_entity_poly.pdbx_strand_id
1 'polypeptide(L)'
;MPSLYSVLSPLLCILTVVSILSTTGLYIYPLLLNCSYPNPNAPFRLLTLADPQLEGNTSIYSSRYASSPPWIRSLRRFRKTLDLWGNDHYLAHIYRTLHTTVPALTRLLPFLPQGMPSPTHVTVLGDLIGSQWISNTEFNSRGNRFWNTVFPTARRLPPRALTESGRIPKTIYPLIQWPYTLINVVGNHDIGYSGDIRPDLIQRFEETYGPVNYEFTIPFPEINVSKSVDGGPPQNVTINPTLRIINLNSLNIDSPARDYDIQMQTYNFMNKVFSEDINWDGSVATVLLTHVPLHKPAGVCVDPPMEKYYEPKYGSLLREQNHISKGASDMLLGELFGIRRAGEENIGEGKEMGIILTGHDHEGCDTVHWFGKNDEEQKKEGEEKIWKSAKWGDRDGRVGQGEKWVREVTVRSMMGEFGGNAGLTSAWFDEKTMMVGIMAAVGADGRKKVPKVVVTKANGSSKGIKEKKVQ
;
A
#
# COMPACT_ATOMS: atom_id res chain seq x y z
N MET A 1 -27.74 23.87 -48.94
CA MET A 1 -26.84 23.37 -47.90
C MET A 1 -27.58 23.42 -46.57
N PRO A 2 -27.65 22.36 -45.78
CA PRO A 2 -28.25 22.44 -44.45
C PRO A 2 -27.52 23.51 -43.63
N SER A 3 -28.25 24.28 -42.84
CA SER A 3 -27.63 25.30 -42.00
C SER A 3 -26.71 24.61 -40.96
N LEU A 4 -25.61 25.27 -40.61
CA LEU A 4 -24.68 24.75 -39.60
C LEU A 4 -25.42 24.38 -38.30
N TYR A 5 -26.47 25.09 -37.96
CA TYR A 5 -27.37 24.86 -36.84
C TYR A 5 -28.10 23.52 -36.93
N SER A 6 -28.57 23.10 -38.09
CA SER A 6 -29.33 21.85 -38.27
C SER A 6 -28.46 20.60 -38.12
N VAL A 7 -27.12 20.73 -38.25
CA VAL A 7 -26.16 19.64 -38.02
C VAL A 7 -25.60 19.67 -36.57
N LEU A 8 -25.30 20.85 -36.05
CA LEU A 8 -24.71 21.01 -34.73
C LEU A 8 -25.71 20.71 -33.60
N SER A 9 -26.98 21.05 -33.74
CA SER A 9 -27.98 20.85 -32.69
C SER A 9 -28.19 19.36 -32.34
N PRO A 10 -28.44 18.43 -33.29
CA PRO A 10 -28.58 17.02 -32.96
C PRO A 10 -27.26 16.41 -32.39
N LEU A 11 -26.10 16.85 -32.91
CA LEU A 11 -24.82 16.41 -32.39
C LEU A 11 -24.62 16.82 -30.92
N LEU A 12 -24.98 18.07 -30.59
CA LEU A 12 -24.92 18.57 -29.24
C LEU A 12 -25.87 17.80 -28.31
N CYS A 13 -27.09 17.49 -28.75
CA CYS A 13 -28.03 16.69 -27.99
C CYS A 13 -27.48 15.27 -27.70
N ILE A 14 -26.91 14.61 -28.70
CA ILE A 14 -26.32 13.29 -28.55
C ILE A 14 -25.15 13.32 -27.56
N LEU A 15 -24.22 14.28 -27.72
CA LEU A 15 -23.07 14.43 -26.84
C LEU A 15 -23.51 14.75 -25.41
N THR A 16 -24.55 15.54 -25.22
CA THR A 16 -25.10 15.85 -23.89
C THR A 16 -25.65 14.59 -23.21
N VAL A 17 -26.45 13.80 -23.93
CA VAL A 17 -27.00 12.55 -23.40
C VAL A 17 -25.87 11.55 -23.05
N VAL A 18 -24.91 11.36 -23.95
CA VAL A 18 -23.75 10.49 -23.71
C VAL A 18 -22.96 10.96 -22.50
N SER A 19 -22.71 12.27 -22.38
CA SER A 19 -22.00 12.85 -21.25
C SER A 19 -22.74 12.62 -19.92
N ILE A 20 -24.06 12.83 -19.89
CA ILE A 20 -24.87 12.59 -18.69
C ILE A 20 -24.84 11.10 -18.31
N LEU A 21 -25.04 10.20 -19.24
CA LEU A 21 -25.03 8.75 -18.99
C LEU A 21 -23.65 8.28 -18.50
N SER A 22 -22.58 8.74 -19.15
CA SER A 22 -21.21 8.41 -18.73
C SER A 22 -20.88 8.93 -17.34
N THR A 23 -21.22 10.21 -17.07
CA THR A 23 -21.00 10.81 -15.74
C THR A 23 -21.81 10.09 -14.67
N THR A 24 -23.09 9.84 -14.94
CA THR A 24 -23.96 9.08 -14.02
C THR A 24 -23.39 7.67 -13.77
N GLY A 25 -22.95 7.00 -14.85
CA GLY A 25 -22.30 5.70 -14.74
C GLY A 25 -21.06 5.71 -13.84
N LEU A 26 -20.17 6.70 -13.99
CA LEU A 26 -18.98 6.86 -13.15
C LEU A 26 -19.32 7.05 -11.66
N TYR A 27 -20.41 7.75 -11.34
CA TYR A 27 -20.82 7.96 -9.95
C TYR A 27 -21.59 6.76 -9.34
N ILE A 28 -22.37 6.05 -10.15
CA ILE A 28 -23.17 4.90 -9.69
C ILE A 28 -22.35 3.60 -9.68
N TYR A 29 -21.42 3.42 -10.63
CA TYR A 29 -20.64 2.20 -10.77
C TYR A 29 -19.94 1.75 -9.47
N PRO A 30 -19.27 2.63 -8.69
CA PRO A 30 -18.68 2.23 -7.42
C PRO A 30 -19.68 1.72 -6.38
N LEU A 31 -20.96 2.16 -6.46
CA LEU A 31 -22.03 1.70 -5.57
C LEU A 31 -22.53 0.30 -5.94
N LEU A 32 -22.38 -0.09 -7.20
CA LEU A 32 -22.77 -1.41 -7.71
C LEU A 32 -21.68 -2.46 -7.48
N LEU A 33 -20.44 -2.02 -7.27
CA LEU A 33 -19.35 -2.90 -6.90
C LEU A 33 -19.48 -3.21 -5.40
N ASN A 34 -19.31 -4.48 -5.04
CA ASN A 34 -19.21 -4.89 -3.63
C ASN A 34 -17.85 -4.46 -3.04
N CYS A 35 -17.56 -3.15 -3.12
CA CYS A 35 -16.39 -2.56 -2.50
C CYS A 35 -16.68 -2.40 -1.01
N SER A 36 -16.18 -3.27 -0.18
CA SER A 36 -16.28 -3.16 1.27
C SER A 36 -14.96 -3.56 1.93
N TYR A 37 -14.75 -3.05 3.13
CA TYR A 37 -13.68 -3.54 3.98
C TYR A 37 -13.89 -5.03 4.26
N PRO A 38 -12.82 -5.85 4.29
CA PRO A 38 -12.94 -7.28 4.62
C PRO A 38 -13.65 -7.53 5.95
N ASN A 39 -13.39 -6.67 6.95
CA ASN A 39 -14.17 -6.57 8.17
C ASN A 39 -14.64 -5.11 8.34
N PRO A 40 -15.90 -4.81 8.00
CA PRO A 40 -16.45 -3.44 8.12
C PRO A 40 -16.49 -2.93 9.56
N ASN A 41 -16.56 -3.82 10.55
CA ASN A 41 -16.62 -3.47 11.97
C ASN A 41 -15.23 -3.36 12.63
N ALA A 42 -14.15 -3.58 11.86
CA ALA A 42 -12.81 -3.48 12.40
C ALA A 42 -12.52 -2.06 12.92
N PRO A 43 -11.85 -1.93 14.08
CA PRO A 43 -11.48 -0.63 14.63
C PRO A 43 -10.45 0.10 13.76
N PHE A 44 -9.62 -0.65 13.02
CA PHE A 44 -8.70 -0.10 12.04
C PHE A 44 -9.18 -0.44 10.62
N ARG A 45 -9.38 0.59 9.82
CA ARG A 45 -9.79 0.52 8.41
C ARG A 45 -8.93 1.48 7.59
N LEU A 46 -8.03 0.94 6.79
CA LEU A 46 -7.10 1.69 5.96
C LEU A 46 -7.59 1.75 4.52
N LEU A 47 -7.78 2.95 4.02
CA LEU A 47 -7.90 3.21 2.59
C LEU A 47 -6.50 3.41 2.02
N THR A 48 -6.12 2.56 1.07
CA THR A 48 -4.81 2.56 0.43
C THR A 48 -4.93 2.99 -1.01
N LEU A 49 -4.23 4.05 -1.38
CA LEU A 49 -4.11 4.58 -2.73
C LEU A 49 -2.64 4.47 -3.15
N ALA A 50 -2.37 4.37 -4.45
CA ALA A 50 -1.00 4.26 -4.96
C ALA A 50 -0.82 5.08 -6.24
N ASP A 51 0.37 5.63 -6.41
CA ASP A 51 0.89 6.18 -7.67
C ASP A 51 -0.03 7.19 -8.36
N PRO A 52 -0.44 8.31 -7.71
CA PRO A 52 -1.24 9.34 -8.37
C PRO A 52 -0.47 10.09 -9.45
N GLN A 53 0.84 10.14 -9.41
CA GLN A 53 1.79 10.69 -10.38
C GLN A 53 1.35 12.03 -11.02
N LEU A 54 1.10 13.04 -10.20
CA LEU A 54 0.67 14.35 -10.70
C LEU A 54 1.72 14.93 -11.67
N GLU A 55 1.33 15.05 -12.93
CA GLU A 55 2.13 15.70 -13.98
C GLU A 55 1.96 17.22 -13.98
N GLY A 56 2.74 17.92 -14.81
CA GLY A 56 2.64 19.39 -14.93
C GLY A 56 3.40 19.95 -16.13
N ASN A 57 4.10 21.05 -15.90
CA ASN A 57 4.75 21.82 -16.97
C ASN A 57 5.69 21.00 -17.86
N THR A 58 6.42 20.04 -17.31
CA THR A 58 7.31 19.16 -18.08
C THR A 58 6.57 18.35 -19.16
N SER A 59 5.33 17.97 -18.89
CA SER A 59 4.47 17.27 -19.86
C SER A 59 3.80 18.23 -20.84
N ILE A 60 3.36 19.42 -20.38
CA ILE A 60 2.74 20.45 -21.22
C ILE A 60 3.74 21.02 -22.23
N TYR A 61 4.98 21.29 -21.79
CA TYR A 61 6.04 21.90 -22.59
C TYR A 61 7.08 20.88 -23.07
N SER A 62 6.67 19.65 -23.28
CA SER A 62 7.58 18.57 -23.72
C SER A 62 8.35 18.96 -25.00
N SER A 63 9.67 18.77 -24.97
CA SER A 63 10.57 18.99 -26.10
C SER A 63 10.26 18.11 -27.31
N ARG A 64 9.57 16.98 -27.08
CA ARG A 64 9.14 16.04 -28.14
C ARG A 64 8.39 16.74 -29.29
N TYR A 65 7.79 17.90 -29.04
CA TYR A 65 7.01 18.67 -30.02
C TYR A 65 7.68 19.97 -30.46
N ALA A 66 8.95 20.16 -30.14
CA ALA A 66 9.67 21.42 -30.45
C ALA A 66 9.68 21.74 -31.94
N SER A 67 9.76 20.74 -32.82
CA SER A 67 9.75 20.87 -34.29
C SER A 67 8.38 21.09 -34.90
N SER A 68 7.28 20.99 -34.13
CA SER A 68 5.93 21.18 -34.67
C SER A 68 5.61 22.68 -34.92
N PRO A 69 4.75 23.03 -35.90
CA PRO A 69 4.28 24.39 -36.10
C PRO A 69 3.71 25.06 -34.85
N PRO A 70 3.83 26.37 -34.66
CA PRO A 70 3.41 27.06 -33.43
C PRO A 70 1.94 26.81 -33.04
N TRP A 71 1.02 26.81 -34.00
CA TRP A 71 -0.39 26.56 -33.73
C TRP A 71 -0.67 25.12 -33.26
N ILE A 72 0.04 24.12 -33.82
CA ILE A 72 -0.05 22.70 -33.36
C ILE A 72 0.48 22.58 -31.93
N ARG A 73 1.60 23.25 -31.62
CA ARG A 73 2.14 23.28 -30.25
C ARG A 73 1.15 23.89 -29.26
N SER A 74 0.50 24.99 -29.62
CA SER A 74 -0.51 25.64 -28.79
C SER A 74 -1.73 24.74 -28.55
N LEU A 75 -2.23 24.10 -29.60
CA LEU A 75 -3.37 23.16 -29.48
C LEU A 75 -3.02 21.95 -28.59
N ARG A 76 -1.82 21.37 -28.75
CA ARG A 76 -1.35 20.26 -27.93
C ARG A 76 -1.17 20.66 -26.48
N ARG A 77 -0.60 21.84 -26.20
CA ARG A 77 -0.48 22.37 -24.83
C ARG A 77 -1.85 22.53 -24.18
N PHE A 78 -2.77 23.16 -24.89
CA PHE A 78 -4.15 23.31 -24.42
C PHE A 78 -4.81 21.96 -24.11
N ARG A 79 -4.73 21.01 -25.05
CA ARG A 79 -5.23 19.65 -24.83
C ARG A 79 -4.59 19.02 -23.61
N LYS A 80 -3.23 19.03 -23.47
CA LYS A 80 -2.54 18.44 -22.32
C LYS A 80 -2.91 19.12 -21.00
N THR A 81 -3.14 20.43 -21.02
CA THR A 81 -3.63 21.14 -19.83
C THR A 81 -5.02 20.66 -19.40
N LEU A 82 -5.92 20.42 -20.36
CA LEU A 82 -7.23 19.83 -20.07
C LEU A 82 -7.13 18.38 -19.58
N ASP A 83 -6.24 17.57 -20.20
CA ASP A 83 -5.97 16.20 -19.75
C ASP A 83 -5.49 16.17 -18.29
N LEU A 84 -4.56 17.06 -17.91
CA LEU A 84 -4.05 17.15 -16.53
C LEU A 84 -5.14 17.61 -15.55
N TRP A 85 -5.92 18.61 -15.93
CA TRP A 85 -7.05 19.05 -15.13
C TRP A 85 -8.08 17.93 -14.92
N GLY A 86 -8.41 17.21 -15.99
CA GLY A 86 -9.32 16.05 -15.93
C GLY A 86 -8.78 14.94 -15.06
N ASN A 87 -7.48 14.63 -15.17
CA ASN A 87 -6.82 13.61 -14.34
C ASN A 87 -6.87 13.97 -12.86
N ASP A 88 -6.52 15.21 -12.48
CA ASP A 88 -6.56 15.62 -11.07
C ASP A 88 -7.98 15.48 -10.48
N HIS A 89 -9.01 15.82 -11.25
CA HIS A 89 -10.41 15.69 -10.82
C HIS A 89 -10.86 14.24 -10.78
N TYR A 90 -10.32 13.38 -11.65
CA TYR A 90 -10.56 11.94 -11.62
C TYR A 90 -9.96 11.30 -10.36
N LEU A 91 -8.69 11.61 -10.04
CA LEU A 91 -8.06 11.18 -8.81
C LEU A 91 -8.83 11.66 -7.57
N ALA A 92 -9.26 12.93 -7.57
CA ALA A 92 -10.11 13.49 -6.52
C ALA A 92 -11.44 12.76 -6.40
N HIS A 93 -12.03 12.35 -7.52
CA HIS A 93 -13.27 11.57 -7.53
C HIS A 93 -13.09 10.21 -6.85
N ILE A 94 -12.00 9.48 -7.15
CA ILE A 94 -11.70 8.20 -6.50
C ILE A 94 -11.59 8.38 -4.99
N TYR A 95 -10.76 9.33 -4.54
CA TYR A 95 -10.58 9.60 -3.12
C TYR A 95 -11.90 9.95 -2.42
N ARG A 96 -12.65 10.93 -2.95
CA ARG A 96 -13.92 11.37 -2.35
C ARG A 96 -14.96 10.26 -2.34
N THR A 97 -15.03 9.46 -3.39
CA THR A 97 -15.97 8.34 -3.49
C THR A 97 -15.74 7.35 -2.36
N LEU A 98 -14.51 6.92 -2.14
CA LEU A 98 -14.17 5.90 -1.14
C LEU A 98 -14.08 6.46 0.29
N HIS A 99 -13.66 7.72 0.43
CA HIS A 99 -13.49 8.34 1.75
C HIS A 99 -14.81 8.87 2.33
N THR A 100 -15.66 9.46 1.50
CA THR A 100 -16.87 10.21 1.96
C THR A 100 -18.15 9.76 1.31
N THR A 101 -18.22 9.67 -0.02
CA THR A 101 -19.49 9.52 -0.75
C THR A 101 -20.13 8.17 -0.49
N VAL A 102 -19.41 7.07 -0.69
CA VAL A 102 -19.93 5.71 -0.45
C VAL A 102 -20.29 5.52 1.03
N PRO A 103 -19.41 5.87 1.99
CA PRO A 103 -19.76 5.79 3.42
C PRO A 103 -20.98 6.61 3.81
N ALA A 104 -21.16 7.81 3.23
CA ALA A 104 -22.35 8.63 3.51
C ALA A 104 -23.63 8.02 2.92
N LEU A 105 -23.57 7.58 1.66
CA LEU A 105 -24.73 6.97 1.00
C LEU A 105 -25.16 5.67 1.66
N THR A 106 -24.24 4.81 2.06
CA THR A 106 -24.58 3.56 2.77
C THR A 106 -25.18 3.80 4.13
N ARG A 107 -24.82 4.90 4.79
CA ARG A 107 -25.46 5.33 6.06
C ARG A 107 -26.85 5.87 5.84
N LEU A 108 -27.10 6.59 4.75
CA LEU A 108 -28.40 7.17 4.42
C LEU A 108 -29.38 6.15 3.81
N LEU A 109 -28.86 5.15 3.13
CA LEU A 109 -29.62 4.15 2.38
C LEU A 109 -29.31 2.74 2.89
N PRO A 110 -29.81 2.34 4.06
CA PRO A 110 -29.44 1.07 4.72
C PRO A 110 -29.90 -0.18 3.95
N PHE A 111 -30.69 -0.04 2.89
CA PHE A 111 -31.07 -1.12 2.00
C PHE A 111 -30.03 -1.41 0.91
N LEU A 112 -28.99 -0.59 0.77
CA LEU A 112 -27.85 -0.91 -0.10
C LEU A 112 -27.07 -2.08 0.49
N PRO A 113 -26.67 -3.06 -0.36
CA PRO A 113 -25.94 -4.22 0.12
C PRO A 113 -24.62 -3.77 0.77
N GLN A 114 -24.46 -4.19 2.02
CA GLN A 114 -23.28 -4.02 2.87
C GLN A 114 -22.64 -2.63 2.83
N GLY A 115 -23.05 -1.80 3.81
CA GLY A 115 -22.49 -0.46 3.99
C GLY A 115 -20.98 -0.46 4.12
N MET A 116 -20.30 0.35 3.32
CA MET A 116 -18.88 0.62 3.48
C MET A 116 -18.71 1.70 4.54
N PRO A 117 -18.15 1.41 5.72
CA PRO A 117 -17.86 2.43 6.73
C PRO A 117 -16.72 3.35 6.25
N SER A 118 -16.67 4.56 6.82
CA SER A 118 -15.55 5.49 6.56
C SER A 118 -14.22 4.87 6.96
N PRO A 119 -13.12 5.16 6.21
CA PRO A 119 -11.78 4.79 6.63
C PRO A 119 -11.43 5.48 7.94
N THR A 120 -10.66 4.79 8.78
CA THR A 120 -10.05 5.39 9.97
C THR A 120 -8.69 6.00 9.65
N HIS A 121 -8.02 5.49 8.63
CA HIS A 121 -6.72 5.93 8.15
C HIS A 121 -6.68 5.91 6.62
N VAL A 122 -5.81 6.73 6.04
CA VAL A 122 -5.61 6.81 4.60
C VAL A 122 -4.12 6.85 4.30
N THR A 123 -3.65 6.04 3.36
CA THR A 123 -2.27 6.07 2.88
C THR A 123 -2.21 6.26 1.37
N VAL A 124 -1.13 6.92 0.90
CA VAL A 124 -0.75 7.00 -0.51
C VAL A 124 0.66 6.42 -0.64
N LEU A 125 0.79 5.33 -1.39
CA LEU A 125 1.99 4.50 -1.45
C LEU A 125 3.05 5.00 -2.44
N GLY A 126 3.37 6.28 -2.39
CA GLY A 126 4.45 6.89 -3.17
C GLY A 126 4.04 7.37 -4.55
N ASP A 127 5.04 7.89 -5.26
CA ASP A 127 4.87 8.50 -6.59
C ASP A 127 3.75 9.53 -6.62
N LEU A 128 3.82 10.47 -5.65
CA LEU A 128 2.81 11.52 -5.48
C LEU A 128 2.83 12.49 -6.68
N ILE A 129 4.01 12.67 -7.26
CA ILE A 129 4.25 13.47 -8.47
C ILE A 129 4.91 12.63 -9.56
N GLY A 130 4.78 13.06 -10.81
CA GLY A 130 5.24 12.28 -11.97
C GLY A 130 6.71 12.49 -12.38
N SER A 131 7.55 13.16 -11.59
CA SER A 131 8.99 13.28 -11.88
C SER A 131 9.77 13.99 -10.79
N GLN A 132 10.86 13.41 -10.34
CA GLN A 132 11.85 14.02 -9.43
C GLN A 132 12.69 15.12 -10.10
N TRP A 133 12.78 15.13 -11.44
CA TRP A 133 13.62 16.04 -12.25
C TRP A 133 12.96 17.40 -12.52
N ILE A 134 12.19 17.93 -11.60
CA ILE A 134 11.49 19.19 -11.75
C ILE A 134 12.03 20.24 -10.80
N SER A 135 11.85 21.52 -11.17
CA SER A 135 12.21 22.64 -10.31
C SER A 135 11.36 22.67 -9.04
N ASN A 136 11.87 23.31 -7.97
CA ASN A 136 11.10 23.45 -6.73
C ASN A 136 9.78 24.22 -6.94
N THR A 137 9.75 25.18 -7.86
CA THR A 137 8.51 25.90 -8.22
C THR A 137 7.46 24.95 -8.79
N GLU A 138 7.86 24.06 -9.70
CA GLU A 138 6.96 23.06 -10.28
C GLU A 138 6.55 22.02 -9.23
N PHE A 139 7.48 21.58 -8.39
CA PHE A 139 7.22 20.68 -7.28
C PHE A 139 6.13 21.24 -6.35
N ASN A 140 6.29 22.49 -5.93
CA ASN A 140 5.32 23.17 -5.07
C ASN A 140 3.96 23.37 -5.77
N SER A 141 3.96 23.65 -7.08
CA SER A 141 2.73 23.74 -7.87
C SER A 141 1.96 22.41 -7.88
N ARG A 142 2.66 21.28 -8.08
CA ARG A 142 2.05 19.94 -8.01
C ARG A 142 1.61 19.59 -6.60
N GLY A 143 2.41 19.94 -5.57
CA GLY A 143 2.03 19.79 -4.17
C GLY A 143 0.76 20.56 -3.82
N ASN A 144 0.62 21.78 -4.30
CA ASN A 144 -0.61 22.56 -4.12
C ASN A 144 -1.83 21.90 -4.78
N ARG A 145 -1.68 21.31 -5.96
CA ARG A 145 -2.78 20.57 -6.61
C ARG A 145 -3.09 19.28 -5.88
N PHE A 146 -2.07 18.57 -5.38
CA PHE A 146 -2.24 17.39 -4.54
C PHE A 146 -3.13 17.70 -3.34
N TRP A 147 -2.83 18.73 -2.56
CA TRP A 147 -3.57 19.07 -1.36
C TRP A 147 -4.91 19.77 -1.61
N ASN A 148 -4.99 20.65 -2.61
CA ASN A 148 -6.18 21.48 -2.81
C ASN A 148 -7.17 20.90 -3.82
N THR A 149 -6.73 20.04 -4.73
CA THR A 149 -7.58 19.46 -5.78
C THR A 149 -7.84 17.98 -5.56
N VAL A 150 -6.77 17.18 -5.43
CA VAL A 150 -6.89 15.71 -5.34
C VAL A 150 -7.36 15.29 -3.94
N PHE A 151 -6.76 15.86 -2.89
CA PHE A 151 -7.06 15.52 -1.49
C PHE A 151 -7.53 16.74 -0.67
N PRO A 152 -8.61 17.44 -1.05
CA PRO A 152 -8.93 18.78 -0.54
C PRO A 152 -9.29 18.85 0.94
N THR A 153 -9.61 17.74 1.57
CA THR A 153 -9.91 17.68 3.02
C THR A 153 -8.77 17.08 3.83
N ALA A 154 -7.75 16.59 3.14
CA ALA A 154 -6.64 15.91 3.78
C ALA A 154 -5.53 16.88 4.23
N ARG A 155 -4.68 16.38 5.11
CA ARG A 155 -3.55 17.10 5.71
C ARG A 155 -2.32 16.21 5.74
N ARG A 156 -1.14 16.81 5.73
CA ARG A 156 0.10 16.10 6.02
C ARG A 156 0.21 15.78 7.50
N LEU A 157 0.95 14.73 7.82
CA LEU A 157 1.37 14.47 9.19
C LEU A 157 2.24 15.65 9.69
N PRO A 158 1.89 16.28 10.83
CA PRO A 158 2.68 17.39 11.33
C PRO A 158 4.06 16.91 11.80
N PRO A 159 5.19 17.53 11.37
CA PRO A 159 6.54 17.10 11.77
C PRO A 159 6.74 17.03 13.28
N ARG A 160 6.11 17.94 14.04
CA ARG A 160 6.14 17.97 15.51
C ARG A 160 5.45 16.76 16.18
N ALA A 161 4.76 15.92 15.42
CA ALA A 161 4.17 14.71 15.96
C ALA A 161 5.19 13.59 16.18
N LEU A 162 6.39 13.73 15.59
CA LEU A 162 7.46 12.73 15.65
C LEU A 162 8.48 13.09 16.72
N THR A 163 9.02 12.06 17.36
CA THR A 163 10.27 12.13 18.11
C THR A 163 11.47 12.17 17.15
N GLU A 164 12.65 12.50 17.64
CA GLU A 164 13.90 12.43 16.87
C GLU A 164 14.19 11.03 16.32
N SER A 165 13.63 10.00 16.96
CA SER A 165 13.75 8.61 16.50
C SER A 165 12.77 8.22 15.39
N GLY A 166 11.93 9.16 14.90
CA GLY A 166 10.92 8.87 13.87
C GLY A 166 9.67 8.16 14.40
N ARG A 167 9.39 8.23 15.71
CA ARG A 167 8.21 7.59 16.31
C ARG A 167 7.13 8.61 16.66
N ILE A 168 5.87 8.27 16.42
CA ILE A 168 4.73 9.01 16.99
C ILE A 168 4.45 8.44 18.38
N PRO A 169 4.61 9.25 19.45
CA PRO A 169 4.33 8.82 20.82
C PRO A 169 2.86 8.38 20.98
N LYS A 170 2.61 7.38 21.82
CA LYS A 170 1.26 6.92 22.15
C LYS A 170 0.35 8.02 22.67
N THR A 171 0.91 9.04 23.32
CA THR A 171 0.19 10.23 23.83
C THR A 171 -0.20 11.20 22.71
N ILE A 172 0.53 11.24 21.61
CA ILE A 172 0.26 12.13 20.47
C ILE A 172 -0.68 11.47 19.47
N TYR A 173 -0.62 10.14 19.33
CA TYR A 173 -1.44 9.39 18.39
C TYR A 173 -2.95 9.75 18.42
N PRO A 174 -3.65 9.80 19.59
CA PRO A 174 -5.07 10.12 19.65
C PRO A 174 -5.38 11.58 19.33
N LEU A 175 -4.41 12.48 19.33
CA LEU A 175 -4.59 13.89 18.99
C LEU A 175 -4.58 14.15 17.48
N ILE A 176 -4.16 13.17 16.69
CA ILE A 176 -4.11 13.27 15.23
C ILE A 176 -5.47 12.88 14.65
N GLN A 177 -5.99 13.69 13.75
CA GLN A 177 -7.23 13.39 13.01
C GLN A 177 -6.94 12.43 11.85
N TRP A 178 -6.67 11.17 12.17
CA TRP A 178 -6.24 10.15 11.22
C TRP A 178 -7.11 9.99 9.98
N PRO A 179 -8.45 10.09 10.02
CA PRO A 179 -9.26 10.01 8.80
C PRO A 179 -8.93 11.08 7.76
N TYR A 180 -8.34 12.20 8.20
CA TYR A 180 -7.96 13.34 7.36
C TYR A 180 -6.44 13.56 7.27
N THR A 181 -5.64 12.75 7.95
CA THR A 181 -4.17 12.83 7.89
C THR A 181 -3.65 11.74 6.97
N LEU A 182 -3.08 12.13 5.82
CA LEU A 182 -2.51 11.15 4.89
C LEU A 182 -1.18 10.63 5.42
N ILE A 183 -1.03 9.32 5.37
CA ILE A 183 0.22 8.61 5.51
C ILE A 183 0.83 8.54 4.11
N ASN A 184 1.68 9.52 3.77
CA ASN A 184 2.34 9.56 2.48
C ASN A 184 3.64 8.75 2.53
N VAL A 185 3.75 7.75 1.67
CA VAL A 185 5.01 7.05 1.40
C VAL A 185 5.74 7.82 0.31
N VAL A 186 7.05 7.82 0.33
CA VAL A 186 7.86 8.46 -0.72
C VAL A 186 8.13 7.49 -1.87
N GLY A 187 7.95 7.94 -3.13
CA GLY A 187 8.20 7.17 -4.34
C GLY A 187 9.40 7.67 -5.15
N ASN A 188 9.81 6.88 -6.12
CA ASN A 188 10.99 7.20 -6.96
C ASN A 188 10.76 8.43 -7.85
N HIS A 189 9.54 8.70 -8.27
CA HIS A 189 9.21 9.94 -8.97
C HIS A 189 9.20 11.16 -8.04
N ASP A 190 9.18 10.97 -6.72
CA ASP A 190 9.23 12.07 -5.76
C ASP A 190 10.68 12.52 -5.48
N ILE A 191 11.62 11.57 -5.28
CA ILE A 191 13.00 11.86 -4.85
C ILE A 191 14.09 11.11 -5.62
N GLY A 192 13.74 10.15 -6.50
CA GLY A 192 14.68 9.27 -7.21
C GLY A 192 14.99 7.98 -6.45
N TYR A 193 15.84 7.14 -7.03
CA TYR A 193 16.43 5.97 -6.37
C TYR A 193 17.76 6.33 -5.70
N SER A 194 18.37 5.42 -4.97
CA SER A 194 19.62 5.62 -4.23
C SER A 194 20.68 6.46 -4.97
N GLY A 195 20.83 6.24 -6.27
CA GLY A 195 21.78 6.98 -7.11
C GLY A 195 21.39 8.42 -7.44
N ASP A 196 20.17 8.83 -7.15
CA ASP A 196 19.63 10.17 -7.44
C ASP A 196 19.34 10.97 -6.18
N ILE A 197 19.08 10.29 -5.05
CA ILE A 197 18.62 10.91 -3.81
C ILE A 197 19.66 11.91 -3.29
N ARG A 198 19.20 13.11 -2.97
CA ARG A 198 19.97 14.23 -2.40
C ARG A 198 19.21 14.88 -1.24
N PRO A 199 19.91 15.57 -0.33
CA PRO A 199 19.29 16.24 0.82
C PRO A 199 18.17 17.21 0.43
N ASP A 200 18.36 17.97 -0.67
CA ASP A 200 17.36 18.95 -1.14
C ASP A 200 16.06 18.30 -1.63
N LEU A 201 16.14 17.07 -2.17
CA LEU A 201 14.97 16.31 -2.62
C LEU A 201 14.18 15.75 -1.43
N ILE A 202 14.87 15.21 -0.44
CA ILE A 202 14.25 14.77 0.83
C ILE A 202 13.57 15.94 1.52
N GLN A 203 14.31 17.04 1.73
CA GLN A 203 13.78 18.21 2.42
C GLN A 203 12.51 18.75 1.77
N ARG A 204 12.51 18.96 0.44
CA ARG A 204 11.31 19.47 -0.26
C ARG A 204 10.13 18.51 -0.18
N PHE A 205 10.39 17.17 -0.17
CA PHE A 205 9.34 16.18 0.01
C PHE A 205 8.75 16.29 1.42
N GLU A 206 9.58 16.29 2.45
CA GLU A 206 9.14 16.34 3.85
C GLU A 206 8.40 17.64 4.19
N GLU A 207 8.84 18.76 3.65
CA GLU A 207 8.16 20.04 3.81
C GLU A 207 6.77 20.07 3.17
N THR A 208 6.59 19.31 2.08
CA THR A 208 5.33 19.31 1.32
C THR A 208 4.39 18.18 1.74
N TYR A 209 4.90 16.95 1.91
CA TYR A 209 4.08 15.74 2.05
C TYR A 209 4.21 15.06 3.42
N GLY A 210 5.24 15.36 4.19
CA GLY A 210 5.51 14.76 5.49
C GLY A 210 6.75 13.86 5.50
N PRO A 211 7.11 13.32 6.67
CA PRO A 211 8.37 12.60 6.87
C PRO A 211 8.44 11.31 6.06
N VAL A 212 9.67 10.95 5.61
CA VAL A 212 9.92 9.78 4.76
C VAL A 212 10.01 8.46 5.54
N ASN A 213 10.45 8.51 6.82
CA ASN A 213 10.60 7.35 7.69
C ASN A 213 9.96 7.62 9.04
N TYR A 214 8.98 6.82 9.44
CA TYR A 214 8.39 6.90 10.78
C TYR A 214 7.56 5.67 11.11
N GLU A 215 7.28 5.49 12.40
CA GLU A 215 6.40 4.46 12.91
C GLU A 215 5.43 4.96 13.97
N PHE A 216 4.34 4.24 14.14
CA PHE A 216 3.41 4.43 15.25
C PHE A 216 2.65 3.14 15.56
N THR A 217 2.09 3.09 16.75
CA THR A 217 1.31 1.94 17.22
C THR A 217 -0.13 2.34 17.51
N ILE A 218 -1.04 1.44 17.17
CA ILE A 218 -2.48 1.57 17.41
C ILE A 218 -2.85 0.53 18.46
N PRO A 219 -3.20 0.94 19.68
CA PRO A 219 -3.65 0.00 20.70
C PRO A 219 -5.07 -0.48 20.38
N PHE A 220 -5.32 -1.77 20.56
CA PHE A 220 -6.66 -2.32 20.69
C PHE A 220 -7.07 -2.38 22.17
N PRO A 221 -8.35 -2.61 22.48
CA PRO A 221 -8.80 -2.77 23.86
C PRO A 221 -8.02 -3.86 24.61
N GLU A 222 -7.66 -3.57 25.86
CA GLU A 222 -7.01 -4.53 26.75
C GLU A 222 -7.95 -5.68 27.07
N ILE A 223 -7.40 -6.88 27.12
CA ILE A 223 -8.16 -8.11 27.43
C ILE A 223 -7.49 -8.87 28.54
N ASN A 224 -8.29 -9.20 29.55
CA ASN A 224 -7.86 -10.06 30.65
C ASN A 224 -8.23 -11.51 30.32
N VAL A 225 -7.22 -12.36 30.21
CA VAL A 225 -7.39 -13.79 29.94
C VAL A 225 -6.85 -14.61 31.12
N SER A 226 -7.57 -15.65 31.44
CA SER A 226 -7.12 -16.65 32.42
C SER A 226 -6.33 -17.70 31.66
N LYS A 227 -4.98 -17.70 31.82
CA LYS A 227 -4.06 -18.61 31.12
C LYS A 227 -3.31 -19.45 32.15
N SER A 228 -3.29 -20.77 31.96
CA SER A 228 -2.38 -21.66 32.73
C SER A 228 -1.00 -21.53 32.09
N VAL A 229 -0.02 -21.10 32.88
CA VAL A 229 1.40 -21.08 32.51
C VAL A 229 2.06 -22.30 33.10
N ASP A 230 2.74 -23.07 32.28
CA ASP A 230 3.51 -24.29 32.65
C ASP A 230 2.73 -25.34 33.47
N GLY A 231 1.44 -25.52 33.18
CA GLY A 231 0.59 -26.47 33.90
C GLY A 231 0.21 -26.05 35.32
N GLY A 232 0.53 -24.82 35.71
CA GLY A 232 0.14 -24.22 36.99
C GLY A 232 -1.34 -23.77 37.00
N PRO A 233 -1.83 -23.24 38.15
CA PRO A 233 -3.19 -22.71 38.23
C PRO A 233 -3.38 -21.55 37.27
N PRO A 234 -4.61 -21.36 36.75
CA PRO A 234 -4.91 -20.24 35.84
C PRO A 234 -4.58 -18.89 36.48
N GLN A 235 -3.75 -18.10 35.81
CA GLN A 235 -3.44 -16.73 36.21
C GLN A 235 -4.11 -15.75 35.25
N ASN A 236 -4.56 -14.63 35.78
CA ASN A 236 -5.09 -13.57 34.96
C ASN A 236 -3.94 -12.79 34.31
N VAL A 237 -3.81 -12.93 32.99
CA VAL A 237 -2.82 -12.21 32.17
C VAL A 237 -3.53 -11.13 31.38
N THR A 238 -3.07 -9.89 31.50
CA THR A 238 -3.56 -8.79 30.66
C THR A 238 -2.78 -8.77 29.34
N ILE A 239 -3.50 -8.87 28.24
CA ILE A 239 -2.94 -8.73 26.89
C ILE A 239 -3.30 -7.35 26.37
N ASN A 240 -2.30 -6.65 25.81
CA ASN A 240 -2.43 -5.35 25.19
C ASN A 240 -2.22 -5.49 23.67
N PRO A 241 -3.25 -5.89 22.90
CA PRO A 241 -3.08 -6.11 21.49
C PRO A 241 -2.76 -4.79 20.76
N THR A 242 -1.83 -4.86 19.81
CA THR A 242 -1.29 -3.65 19.16
C THR A 242 -1.09 -3.88 17.67
N LEU A 243 -1.49 -2.91 16.85
CA LEU A 243 -1.12 -2.84 15.45
C LEU A 243 0.01 -1.83 15.27
N ARG A 244 1.13 -2.29 14.74
CA ARG A 244 2.29 -1.46 14.44
C ARG A 244 2.26 -1.04 12.97
N ILE A 245 2.39 0.24 12.70
CA ILE A 245 2.45 0.81 11.35
C ILE A 245 3.84 1.38 11.15
N ILE A 246 4.53 0.95 10.09
CA ILE A 246 5.87 1.41 9.71
C ILE A 246 5.78 2.02 8.32
N ASN A 247 6.12 3.31 8.20
CA ASN A 247 6.32 4.00 6.92
C ASN A 247 7.81 4.04 6.62
N LEU A 248 8.26 3.34 5.57
CA LEU A 248 9.67 3.12 5.26
C LEU A 248 10.02 3.62 3.86
N ASN A 249 11.02 4.47 3.77
CA ASN A 249 11.66 4.81 2.50
C ASN A 249 12.53 3.66 1.99
N SER A 250 11.99 2.86 1.07
CA SER A 250 12.72 1.73 0.45
C SER A 250 13.67 2.13 -0.67
N LEU A 251 13.63 3.40 -1.12
CA LEU A 251 14.36 3.84 -2.32
C LEU A 251 15.88 3.92 -2.13
N ASN A 252 16.38 3.97 -0.90
CA ASN A 252 17.79 4.06 -0.58
C ASN A 252 18.28 2.93 0.33
N ILE A 253 17.57 1.81 0.37
CA ILE A 253 18.03 0.59 1.05
C ILE A 253 19.14 -0.08 0.21
N ASP A 254 18.93 -0.19 -1.09
CA ASP A 254 19.92 -0.80 -1.99
C ASP A 254 21.01 0.18 -2.42
N SER A 255 22.16 -0.38 -2.76
CA SER A 255 23.39 0.35 -3.09
C SER A 255 23.81 0.07 -4.56
N PRO A 256 24.70 0.89 -5.14
CA PRO A 256 25.38 2.06 -4.55
C PRO A 256 24.50 3.33 -4.51
N ALA A 257 24.52 3.99 -3.35
CA ALA A 257 23.83 5.25 -3.13
C ALA A 257 24.70 6.46 -3.46
N ARG A 258 24.08 7.56 -3.86
CA ARG A 258 24.73 8.84 -4.11
C ARG A 258 25.19 9.52 -2.84
N ASP A 259 24.33 9.49 -1.82
CA ASP A 259 24.53 10.13 -0.54
C ASP A 259 24.50 9.09 0.57
N TYR A 260 25.67 8.80 1.12
CA TYR A 260 25.84 7.78 2.15
C TYR A 260 25.14 8.17 3.48
N ASP A 261 25.15 9.46 3.82
CA ASP A 261 24.58 9.93 5.09
C ASP A 261 23.05 9.78 5.08
N ILE A 262 22.40 10.08 3.97
CA ILE A 262 20.96 9.84 3.80
C ILE A 262 20.64 8.33 3.86
N GLN A 263 21.45 7.50 3.22
CA GLN A 263 21.27 6.05 3.29
C GLN A 263 21.41 5.56 4.74
N MET A 264 22.41 6.04 5.46
CA MET A 264 22.62 5.70 6.87
C MET A 264 21.49 6.19 7.78
N GLN A 265 20.82 7.30 7.47
CA GLN A 265 19.63 7.72 8.22
C GLN A 265 18.50 6.68 8.10
N THR A 266 18.28 6.12 6.91
CA THR A 266 17.29 5.05 6.72
C THR A 266 17.72 3.77 7.45
N TYR A 267 18.98 3.36 7.38
CA TYR A 267 19.47 2.20 8.13
C TYR A 267 19.37 2.41 9.65
N ASN A 268 19.66 3.59 10.15
CA ASN A 268 19.52 3.93 11.57
C ASN A 268 18.05 3.86 12.02
N PHE A 269 17.12 4.32 11.18
CA PHE A 269 15.69 4.14 11.45
C PHE A 269 15.32 2.65 11.47
N MET A 270 15.73 1.87 10.48
CA MET A 270 15.47 0.43 10.41
C MET A 270 16.03 -0.29 11.63
N ASN A 271 17.28 -0.01 12.03
CA ASN A 271 17.90 -0.61 13.21
C ASN A 271 17.11 -0.33 14.50
N LYS A 272 16.57 0.90 14.66
CA LYS A 272 15.69 1.22 15.80
C LYS A 272 14.38 0.43 15.76
N VAL A 273 13.78 0.32 14.58
CA VAL A 273 12.55 -0.45 14.36
C VAL A 273 12.77 -1.93 14.65
N PHE A 274 13.92 -2.48 14.25
CA PHE A 274 14.29 -3.90 14.45
C PHE A 274 14.69 -4.22 15.90
N SER A 275 15.26 -3.25 16.63
CA SER A 275 15.68 -3.42 18.03
C SER A 275 14.52 -3.43 19.03
N GLU A 276 13.27 -3.18 18.57
CA GLU A 276 12.13 -3.27 19.46
C GLU A 276 11.86 -4.71 19.88
N ASP A 277 11.65 -4.88 21.16
CA ASP A 277 11.22 -6.16 21.72
C ASP A 277 9.73 -6.37 21.36
N ILE A 278 9.49 -7.17 20.32
CA ILE A 278 8.15 -7.49 19.86
C ILE A 278 7.74 -8.84 20.40
N ASN A 279 6.58 -8.87 21.01
CA ASN A 279 5.98 -10.12 21.45
C ASN A 279 5.36 -10.86 20.25
N TRP A 280 5.96 -11.97 19.86
CA TRP A 280 5.55 -12.77 18.69
C TRP A 280 4.42 -13.76 18.99
N ASP A 281 3.67 -13.57 20.06
CA ASP A 281 2.55 -14.42 20.45
C ASP A 281 1.25 -14.18 19.65
N GLY A 282 1.28 -13.23 18.71
CA GLY A 282 0.14 -12.83 17.90
C GLY A 282 -0.61 -11.60 18.45
N SER A 283 -0.24 -11.11 19.65
CA SER A 283 -0.83 -9.87 20.20
C SER A 283 -0.36 -8.61 19.46
N VAL A 284 0.74 -8.70 18.72
CA VAL A 284 1.25 -7.62 17.86
C VAL A 284 1.25 -8.06 16.41
N ALA A 285 0.75 -7.19 15.52
CA ALA A 285 0.89 -7.36 14.08
C ALA A 285 1.47 -6.09 13.45
N THR A 286 2.19 -6.26 12.34
CA THR A 286 2.90 -5.17 11.66
C THR A 286 2.30 -4.91 10.28
N VAL A 287 2.05 -3.64 9.95
CA VAL A 287 1.79 -3.16 8.60
C VAL A 287 3.01 -2.39 8.13
N LEU A 288 3.70 -2.91 7.14
CA LEU A 288 4.78 -2.21 6.45
C LEU A 288 4.20 -1.44 5.26
N LEU A 289 4.37 -0.14 5.26
CA LEU A 289 4.05 0.75 4.14
C LEU A 289 5.35 1.17 3.49
N THR A 290 5.52 0.84 2.22
CA THR A 290 6.70 1.21 1.45
C THR A 290 6.34 1.38 -0.02
N HIS A 291 7.26 1.92 -0.85
CA HIS A 291 6.94 2.16 -2.25
C HIS A 291 7.40 1.01 -3.15
N VAL A 292 8.71 0.73 -3.17
CA VAL A 292 9.26 -0.34 -4.02
C VAL A 292 8.93 -1.71 -3.41
N PRO A 293 8.32 -2.62 -4.20
CA PRO A 293 7.98 -3.95 -3.74
C PRO A 293 9.20 -4.78 -3.32
N LEU A 294 8.97 -5.75 -2.43
CA LEU A 294 9.99 -6.73 -2.05
C LEU A 294 10.32 -7.65 -3.24
N HIS A 295 11.48 -8.28 -3.19
CA HIS A 295 11.96 -9.19 -4.24
C HIS A 295 11.01 -10.37 -4.44
N LYS A 296 10.72 -10.67 -5.71
CA LYS A 296 9.95 -11.83 -6.15
C LYS A 296 10.60 -12.43 -7.40
N PRO A 297 10.55 -13.75 -7.59
CA PRO A 297 10.99 -14.37 -8.84
C PRO A 297 10.21 -13.84 -10.05
N ALA A 298 10.85 -13.85 -11.22
CA ALA A 298 10.18 -13.50 -12.47
C ALA A 298 8.94 -14.36 -12.71
N GLY A 299 7.86 -13.74 -13.18
CA GLY A 299 6.57 -14.41 -13.46
C GLY A 299 5.59 -14.46 -12.27
N VAL A 300 6.01 -14.05 -11.07
CA VAL A 300 5.08 -13.88 -9.93
C VAL A 300 4.23 -12.63 -10.14
N CYS A 301 4.85 -11.49 -10.44
CA CYS A 301 4.19 -10.23 -10.80
C CYS A 301 4.38 -9.93 -12.30
N VAL A 302 3.75 -8.86 -12.78
CA VAL A 302 3.91 -8.39 -14.17
C VAL A 302 5.33 -7.89 -14.36
N ASP A 303 5.81 -7.05 -13.46
CA ASP A 303 7.18 -6.56 -13.48
C ASP A 303 8.15 -7.60 -12.90
N PRO A 304 9.16 -8.06 -13.69
CA PRO A 304 10.18 -8.94 -13.17
C PRO A 304 11.19 -8.15 -12.32
N PRO A 305 11.94 -8.81 -11.42
CA PRO A 305 13.06 -8.17 -10.74
C PRO A 305 14.05 -7.61 -11.78
N MET A 306 14.40 -6.33 -11.63
CA MET A 306 15.28 -5.62 -12.52
C MET A 306 16.01 -4.52 -11.76
N GLU A 307 17.29 -4.36 -12.03
CA GLU A 307 18.11 -3.27 -11.53
C GLU A 307 18.89 -2.65 -12.70
N LYS A 308 18.97 -1.33 -12.72
CA LYS A 308 19.80 -0.57 -13.65
C LYS A 308 20.71 0.39 -12.92
N TYR A 309 21.90 0.56 -13.45
CA TYR A 309 22.92 1.42 -12.87
C TYR A 309 23.32 2.52 -13.85
N TYR A 310 23.79 3.63 -13.32
CA TYR A 310 24.45 4.65 -14.14
C TYR A 310 25.75 4.11 -14.71
N GLU A 311 26.18 4.67 -15.84
CA GLU A 311 27.47 4.31 -16.45
C GLU A 311 28.63 4.53 -15.46
N PRO A 312 29.75 3.76 -15.56
CA PRO A 312 30.89 3.84 -14.65
C PRO A 312 31.46 5.27 -14.48
N LYS A 313 31.41 6.08 -15.55
CA LYS A 313 31.82 7.49 -15.48
C LYS A 313 31.00 8.35 -14.53
N TYR A 314 29.79 7.89 -14.11
CA TYR A 314 28.93 8.52 -13.13
C TYR A 314 28.87 7.75 -11.80
N GLY A 315 29.85 6.82 -11.57
CA GLY A 315 30.00 6.10 -10.32
C GLY A 315 29.19 4.81 -10.18
N SER A 316 28.59 4.30 -11.27
CA SER A 316 27.78 3.07 -11.26
C SER A 316 26.69 3.06 -10.16
N LEU A 317 26.12 4.22 -9.84
CA LEU A 317 25.09 4.37 -8.83
C LEU A 317 23.78 3.70 -9.26
N LEU A 318 22.97 3.23 -8.31
CA LEU A 318 21.69 2.60 -8.58
C LEU A 318 20.70 3.63 -9.17
N ARG A 319 20.27 3.37 -10.39
CA ARG A 319 19.45 4.28 -11.19
C ARG A 319 17.97 3.93 -11.21
N GLU A 320 17.66 2.64 -11.22
CA GLU A 320 16.29 2.14 -11.39
C GLU A 320 16.21 0.70 -10.88
N GLN A 321 15.11 0.35 -10.21
CA GLN A 321 14.83 -1.02 -9.79
C GLN A 321 13.32 -1.25 -9.73
N ASN A 322 12.85 -2.45 -10.10
CA ASN A 322 11.44 -2.83 -9.97
C ASN A 322 11.12 -3.41 -8.59
N HIS A 323 12.06 -4.12 -7.98
CA HIS A 323 11.97 -4.67 -6.63
C HIS A 323 13.22 -4.28 -5.85
N ILE A 324 13.11 -4.16 -4.51
CA ILE A 324 14.32 -4.08 -3.69
C ILE A 324 15.09 -5.40 -3.81
N SER A 325 16.40 -5.37 -3.53
CA SER A 325 17.26 -6.55 -3.65
C SER A 325 16.75 -7.71 -2.79
N LYS A 326 17.12 -8.94 -3.17
CA LYS A 326 16.77 -10.13 -2.40
C LYS A 326 17.31 -10.06 -0.97
N GLY A 327 18.53 -9.57 -0.78
CA GLY A 327 19.13 -9.43 0.56
C GLY A 327 18.36 -8.45 1.45
N ALA A 328 17.98 -7.29 0.91
CA ALA A 328 17.18 -6.31 1.62
C ALA A 328 15.77 -6.86 1.94
N SER A 329 15.16 -7.59 1.01
CA SER A 329 13.88 -8.25 1.23
C SER A 329 13.94 -9.30 2.34
N ASP A 330 14.95 -10.17 2.31
CA ASP A 330 15.14 -11.22 3.33
C ASP A 330 15.35 -10.60 4.73
N MET A 331 16.08 -9.49 4.81
CA MET A 331 16.29 -8.74 6.04
C MET A 331 14.97 -8.17 6.58
N LEU A 332 14.20 -7.43 5.74
CA LEU A 332 12.92 -6.86 6.16
C LEU A 332 11.92 -7.93 6.61
N LEU A 333 11.82 -9.01 5.85
CA LEU A 333 10.94 -10.13 6.18
C LEU A 333 11.35 -10.81 7.50
N GLY A 334 12.66 -11.00 7.71
CA GLY A 334 13.20 -11.58 8.93
C GLY A 334 12.98 -10.73 10.17
N GLU A 335 13.35 -9.47 10.11
CA GLU A 335 13.37 -8.59 11.28
C GLU A 335 11.98 -8.04 11.64
N LEU A 336 11.10 -7.78 10.63
CA LEU A 336 9.79 -7.19 10.88
C LEU A 336 8.70 -8.23 11.17
N PHE A 337 8.85 -9.47 10.70
CA PHE A 337 7.80 -10.48 10.78
C PHE A 337 8.24 -11.75 11.54
N GLY A 338 9.40 -11.71 12.21
CA GLY A 338 9.85 -12.77 13.13
C GLY A 338 10.10 -14.14 12.48
N ILE A 339 10.44 -14.15 11.19
CA ILE A 339 10.50 -15.40 10.41
C ILE A 339 11.91 -16.00 10.40
N ARG A 340 12.93 -15.31 10.96
CA ARG A 340 14.35 -15.67 10.78
C ARG A 340 15.07 -16.29 11.97
N ARG A 341 14.49 -16.61 13.07
CA ARG A 341 15.29 -17.21 14.15
C ARG A 341 15.37 -18.72 13.98
N ALA A 342 16.41 -19.18 13.26
CA ALA A 342 16.87 -20.56 13.32
C ALA A 342 17.34 -20.83 14.75
N GLY A 343 16.67 -21.72 15.47
CA GLY A 343 17.04 -22.16 16.83
C GLY A 343 16.01 -21.90 17.91
N GLU A 344 14.98 -21.10 17.68
CA GLU A 344 13.84 -21.01 18.58
C GLU A 344 12.79 -22.03 18.15
N GLU A 345 12.75 -23.17 18.84
CA GLU A 345 11.69 -24.13 18.71
C GLU A 345 10.34 -23.51 19.09
N ASN A 346 9.37 -23.63 18.17
CA ASN A 346 7.95 -23.46 18.41
C ASN A 346 7.42 -22.08 18.86
N ILE A 347 7.64 -21.04 18.06
CA ILE A 347 6.72 -19.89 18.13
C ILE A 347 5.57 -20.13 17.15
N GLY A 348 4.48 -20.67 17.66
CA GLY A 348 3.12 -20.73 17.09
C GLY A 348 2.98 -21.18 15.64
N GLU A 349 2.18 -22.21 15.44
CA GLU A 349 1.79 -22.76 14.12
C GLU A 349 1.30 -21.67 13.16
N GLY A 350 1.94 -21.54 11.98
CA GLY A 350 1.42 -20.93 10.74
C GLY A 350 0.63 -19.62 10.86
N LYS A 351 1.12 -18.61 11.61
CA LYS A 351 0.37 -17.39 11.88
C LYS A 351 0.83 -16.24 10.99
N GLU A 352 -0.13 -15.55 10.38
CA GLU A 352 0.09 -14.27 9.70
C GLU A 352 0.53 -13.22 10.73
N MET A 353 1.72 -12.65 10.54
CA MET A 353 2.31 -11.69 11.49
C MET A 353 2.12 -10.24 11.05
N GLY A 354 1.42 -10.01 9.94
CA GLY A 354 1.18 -8.68 9.39
C GLY A 354 0.92 -8.66 7.89
N ILE A 355 1.06 -7.48 7.31
CA ILE A 355 0.89 -7.26 5.86
C ILE A 355 1.89 -6.22 5.36
N ILE A 356 2.30 -6.36 4.10
CA ILE A 356 3.13 -5.40 3.39
C ILE A 356 2.28 -4.75 2.31
N LEU A 357 2.27 -3.42 2.25
CA LEU A 357 1.54 -2.65 1.24
C LEU A 357 2.54 -1.79 0.47
N THR A 358 2.55 -1.95 -0.86
CA THR A 358 3.48 -1.28 -1.76
C THR A 358 2.75 -0.62 -2.94
N GLY A 359 3.41 0.34 -3.60
CA GLY A 359 3.02 0.93 -4.88
C GLY A 359 3.96 0.48 -6.00
N HIS A 360 4.35 1.40 -6.87
CA HIS A 360 5.39 1.28 -7.89
C HIS A 360 5.04 0.42 -9.12
N ASP A 361 4.65 -0.84 -8.96
CA ASP A 361 4.11 -1.66 -10.05
C ASP A 361 2.64 -1.26 -10.26
N HIS A 362 2.41 -0.45 -11.30
CA HIS A 362 1.11 0.14 -11.59
C HIS A 362 0.02 -0.90 -11.91
N GLU A 363 0.41 -2.11 -12.37
CA GLU A 363 -0.53 -3.21 -12.63
C GLU A 363 -1.01 -3.87 -11.34
N GLY A 364 -0.27 -3.68 -10.25
CA GLY A 364 -0.54 -4.29 -8.97
C GLY A 364 -0.19 -5.77 -8.91
N CYS A 365 0.09 -6.25 -7.70
CA CYS A 365 0.45 -7.65 -7.47
C CYS A 365 0.00 -8.08 -6.08
N ASP A 366 -0.49 -9.31 -5.95
CA ASP A 366 -0.93 -9.89 -4.69
C ASP A 366 -0.16 -11.17 -4.45
N THR A 367 0.73 -11.15 -3.46
CA THR A 367 1.75 -12.19 -3.25
C THR A 367 1.80 -12.64 -1.79
N VAL A 368 2.37 -13.81 -1.58
CA VAL A 368 2.73 -14.35 -0.28
C VAL A 368 4.23 -14.61 -0.25
N HIS A 369 4.86 -14.23 0.85
CA HIS A 369 6.23 -14.60 1.18
C HIS A 369 6.21 -15.59 2.34
N TRP A 370 7.04 -16.65 2.27
CA TRP A 370 7.18 -17.62 3.36
C TRP A 370 8.61 -18.14 3.45
N PHE A 371 8.94 -18.62 4.64
CA PHE A 371 10.26 -19.20 4.90
C PHE A 371 10.13 -20.72 4.93
N GLY A 372 10.54 -21.37 3.86
CA GLY A 372 10.36 -22.80 3.65
C GLY A 372 11.63 -23.49 3.14
N LYS A 373 11.60 -24.83 3.10
CA LYS A 373 12.69 -25.67 2.62
C LYS A 373 13.07 -25.31 1.18
N ASN A 374 14.36 -25.36 0.86
CA ASN A 374 14.84 -25.15 -0.50
C ASN A 374 14.54 -26.38 -1.36
N ASP A 375 13.67 -26.26 -2.37
CA ASP A 375 13.24 -27.36 -3.24
C ASP A 375 14.36 -27.88 -4.15
N GLU A 376 15.40 -27.07 -4.39
CA GLU A 376 16.54 -27.44 -5.26
C GLU A 376 17.56 -28.34 -4.53
N GLU A 377 17.57 -28.32 -3.20
CA GLU A 377 18.54 -29.06 -2.36
C GLU A 377 18.01 -30.35 -1.75
N GLN A 378 16.87 -30.88 -2.22
CA GLN A 378 16.27 -32.14 -1.69
C GLN A 378 17.20 -33.38 -1.72
N LYS A 379 18.46 -33.23 -2.15
CA LYS A 379 19.43 -34.33 -2.27
C LYS A 379 20.59 -34.31 -1.27
N LYS A 380 20.68 -33.32 -0.36
CA LYS A 380 21.73 -33.28 0.66
C LYS A 380 21.15 -33.15 2.08
N GLU A 381 21.66 -33.93 2.98
CA GLU A 381 21.39 -33.81 4.42
C GLU A 381 21.87 -32.44 4.94
N GLY A 382 20.92 -31.55 5.24
CA GLY A 382 21.15 -30.21 5.73
C GLY A 382 20.12 -29.27 5.05
N GLU A 383 18.84 -29.37 5.47
CA GLU A 383 17.74 -28.59 4.87
C GLU A 383 17.90 -27.09 5.20
N GLU A 384 18.53 -26.35 4.30
CA GLU A 384 18.56 -24.88 4.37
C GLU A 384 17.16 -24.34 4.03
N LYS A 385 16.59 -23.53 4.92
CA LYS A 385 15.35 -22.81 4.67
C LYS A 385 15.67 -21.47 4.00
N ILE A 386 14.92 -21.13 2.98
CA ILE A 386 15.04 -19.87 2.23
C ILE A 386 13.69 -19.15 2.13
N TRP A 387 13.76 -17.86 1.88
CA TRP A 387 12.58 -17.07 1.52
C TRP A 387 12.10 -17.41 0.13
N LYS A 388 10.80 -17.68 0.03
CA LYS A 388 10.09 -17.96 -1.22
C LYS A 388 8.94 -16.98 -1.39
N SER A 389 8.50 -16.80 -2.64
CA SER A 389 7.36 -15.96 -2.96
C SER A 389 6.51 -16.59 -4.06
N ALA A 390 5.19 -16.44 -3.96
CA ALA A 390 4.25 -16.89 -4.98
C ALA A 390 3.05 -15.91 -5.05
N LYS A 391 2.21 -16.08 -6.05
CA LYS A 391 0.91 -15.38 -6.10
C LYS A 391 0.07 -15.78 -4.89
N TRP A 392 -0.64 -14.84 -4.31
CA TRP A 392 -1.53 -15.07 -3.18
C TRP A 392 -2.56 -16.18 -3.47
N GLY A 393 -3.08 -16.22 -4.71
CA GLY A 393 -4.03 -17.25 -5.12
C GLY A 393 -3.50 -18.69 -5.11
N ASP A 394 -2.18 -18.86 -5.11
CA ASP A 394 -1.50 -20.15 -5.10
C ASP A 394 -0.99 -20.55 -3.71
N ARG A 395 -1.25 -19.72 -2.67
CA ARG A 395 -0.74 -19.87 -1.30
C ARG A 395 -1.02 -21.27 -0.74
N ASP A 396 -2.28 -21.72 -0.80
CA ASP A 396 -2.71 -22.96 -0.14
C ASP A 396 -2.05 -24.22 -0.74
N GLY A 397 -1.49 -24.12 -1.95
CA GLY A 397 -0.72 -25.19 -2.57
C GLY A 397 0.81 -25.03 -2.46
N ARG A 398 1.29 -23.91 -1.89
CA ARG A 398 2.72 -23.56 -1.85
C ARG A 398 3.27 -23.44 -0.44
N VAL A 399 2.50 -22.87 0.49
CA VAL A 399 2.91 -22.67 1.89
C VAL A 399 2.61 -23.95 2.67
N GLY A 400 3.63 -24.56 3.25
CA GLY A 400 3.50 -25.77 4.05
C GLY A 400 2.74 -25.52 5.35
N GLN A 401 2.15 -26.58 5.89
CA GLN A 401 1.47 -26.52 7.17
C GLN A 401 2.49 -26.20 8.28
N GLY A 402 2.25 -25.16 9.08
CA GLY A 402 3.17 -24.71 10.12
C GLY A 402 4.25 -23.73 9.63
N GLU A 403 4.35 -23.43 8.33
CA GLU A 403 5.25 -22.40 7.84
C GLU A 403 4.70 -21.00 8.11
N LYS A 404 5.58 -20.09 8.52
CA LYS A 404 5.24 -18.66 8.70
C LYS A 404 5.23 -17.96 7.36
N TRP A 405 4.29 -17.06 7.19
CA TRP A 405 4.12 -16.30 5.95
C TRP A 405 3.63 -14.88 6.21
N VAL A 406 3.85 -14.03 5.25
CA VAL A 406 3.31 -12.67 5.20
C VAL A 406 2.79 -12.37 3.79
N ARG A 407 1.65 -11.69 3.73
CA ARG A 407 1.09 -11.23 2.46
C ARG A 407 1.69 -9.88 2.10
N GLU A 408 2.07 -9.72 0.84
CA GLU A 408 2.41 -8.43 0.25
C GLU A 408 1.41 -8.09 -0.85
N VAL A 409 0.88 -6.88 -0.78
CA VAL A 409 -0.04 -6.34 -1.76
C VAL A 409 0.57 -5.09 -2.37
N THR A 410 1.00 -5.19 -3.63
CA THR A 410 1.28 -4.04 -4.47
C THR A 410 -0.06 -3.51 -4.97
N VAL A 411 -0.44 -2.33 -4.51
CA VAL A 411 -1.73 -1.74 -4.84
C VAL A 411 -1.66 -1.15 -6.24
N ARG A 412 -2.59 -1.57 -7.09
CA ARG A 412 -2.69 -1.07 -8.46
C ARG A 412 -2.89 0.44 -8.45
N SER A 413 -2.24 1.15 -9.38
CA SER A 413 -2.28 2.60 -9.47
C SER A 413 -3.70 3.17 -9.51
N MET A 414 -3.90 4.30 -8.84
CA MET A 414 -5.15 5.06 -8.90
C MET A 414 -5.31 5.90 -10.18
N MET A 415 -4.29 5.94 -11.05
CA MET A 415 -4.39 6.65 -12.33
C MET A 415 -5.47 6.07 -13.24
N GLY A 416 -6.06 6.93 -14.09
CA GLY A 416 -7.15 6.56 -14.98
C GLY A 416 -6.78 5.48 -16.01
N GLU A 417 -5.53 5.45 -16.49
CA GLU A 417 -5.09 4.43 -17.45
C GLU A 417 -5.03 3.03 -16.85
N PHE A 418 -4.87 2.92 -15.51
CA PHE A 418 -4.92 1.66 -14.78
C PHE A 418 -6.30 1.34 -14.18
N GLY A 419 -7.29 2.21 -14.41
CA GLY A 419 -8.68 2.00 -14.02
C GLY A 419 -9.09 2.56 -12.67
N GLY A 420 -8.24 3.36 -12.02
CA GLY A 420 -8.60 4.08 -10.79
C GLY A 420 -8.81 3.18 -9.59
N ASN A 421 -7.80 2.48 -9.15
CA ASN A 421 -7.91 1.47 -8.12
C ASN A 421 -7.62 1.99 -6.70
N ALA A 422 -8.02 1.21 -5.70
CA ALA A 422 -7.70 1.40 -4.29
C ALA A 422 -7.69 0.06 -3.56
N GLY A 423 -6.94 -0.02 -2.47
CA GLY A 423 -6.97 -1.13 -1.53
C GLY A 423 -7.76 -0.78 -0.28
N LEU A 424 -8.44 -1.75 0.30
CA LEU A 424 -9.17 -1.63 1.56
C LEU A 424 -8.64 -2.67 2.54
N THR A 425 -8.02 -2.23 3.64
CA THR A 425 -7.44 -3.12 4.65
C THR A 425 -8.18 -2.94 5.97
N SER A 426 -8.48 -4.05 6.63
CA SER A 426 -9.05 -4.09 7.97
C SER A 426 -8.10 -4.77 8.94
N ALA A 427 -7.97 -4.24 10.17
CA ALA A 427 -7.29 -4.96 11.25
C ALA A 427 -8.11 -4.89 12.54
N TRP A 428 -8.12 -5.98 13.27
CA TRP A 428 -8.84 -6.15 14.54
C TRP A 428 -8.15 -7.20 15.40
N PHE A 429 -8.41 -7.18 16.68
CA PHE A 429 -8.02 -8.29 17.56
C PHE A 429 -9.14 -9.34 17.60
N ASP A 430 -8.79 -10.60 17.38
CA ASP A 430 -9.71 -11.73 17.47
C ASP A 430 -9.50 -12.45 18.82
N GLU A 431 -10.44 -12.29 19.73
CA GLU A 431 -10.40 -12.88 21.07
C GLU A 431 -10.40 -14.43 21.05
N LYS A 432 -10.92 -15.05 19.98
CA LYS A 432 -10.96 -16.52 19.86
C LYS A 432 -9.61 -17.10 19.51
N THR A 433 -8.86 -16.43 18.66
CA THR A 433 -7.52 -16.85 18.25
C THR A 433 -6.42 -16.17 19.06
N MET A 434 -6.77 -15.16 19.86
CA MET A 434 -5.85 -14.31 20.61
C MET A 434 -4.81 -13.63 19.72
N MET A 435 -5.23 -13.20 18.54
CA MET A 435 -4.33 -12.62 17.53
C MET A 435 -4.91 -11.34 16.93
N VAL A 436 -4.00 -10.45 16.50
CA VAL A 436 -4.37 -9.35 15.62
C VAL A 436 -4.53 -9.88 14.19
N GLY A 437 -5.76 -9.90 13.70
CA GLY A 437 -6.08 -10.27 12.31
C GLY A 437 -5.95 -9.07 11.39
N ILE A 438 -5.35 -9.26 10.21
CA ILE A 438 -5.27 -8.25 9.15
C ILE A 438 -5.76 -8.86 7.84
N MET A 439 -6.62 -8.15 7.13
CA MET A 439 -7.11 -8.56 5.82
C MET A 439 -7.14 -7.38 4.86
N ALA A 440 -6.68 -7.58 3.64
CA ALA A 440 -6.76 -6.63 2.55
C ALA A 440 -7.66 -7.14 1.42
N ALA A 441 -8.58 -6.28 0.95
CA ALA A 441 -9.27 -6.43 -0.31
C ALA A 441 -8.62 -5.48 -1.31
N VAL A 442 -8.08 -6.03 -2.39
CA VAL A 442 -7.53 -5.27 -3.52
C VAL A 442 -8.57 -5.31 -4.62
N GLY A 443 -8.71 -4.22 -5.36
CA GLY A 443 -9.64 -4.16 -6.50
C GLY A 443 -9.37 -5.34 -7.43
N ALA A 444 -10.16 -6.38 -7.29
CA ALA A 444 -10.05 -7.56 -8.13
C ALA A 444 -10.63 -7.22 -9.50
N ASP A 445 -9.95 -7.63 -10.56
CA ASP A 445 -10.60 -7.95 -11.83
C ASP A 445 -11.94 -8.63 -11.52
N GLY A 446 -13.06 -8.03 -11.96
CA GLY A 446 -14.43 -8.31 -11.51
C GLY A 446 -14.94 -9.75 -11.67
N ARG A 447 -14.10 -10.76 -11.64
CA ARG A 447 -14.36 -12.17 -11.86
C ARG A 447 -13.97 -13.13 -10.76
N LYS A 448 -13.36 -12.69 -9.66
CA LYS A 448 -13.01 -13.60 -8.55
C LYS A 448 -13.68 -13.17 -7.24
N LYS A 449 -14.52 -14.04 -6.71
CA LYS A 449 -15.13 -13.92 -5.38
C LYS A 449 -14.03 -13.77 -4.33
N VAL A 450 -14.21 -12.79 -3.43
CA VAL A 450 -13.40 -12.64 -2.22
C VAL A 450 -13.26 -14.00 -1.54
N PRO A 451 -12.05 -14.49 -1.25
CA PRO A 451 -11.88 -15.75 -0.56
C PRO A 451 -12.57 -15.70 0.80
N LYS A 452 -13.42 -16.64 1.08
CA LYS A 452 -13.97 -16.83 2.43
C LYS A 452 -12.80 -17.16 3.38
N VAL A 453 -12.75 -16.46 4.51
CA VAL A 453 -11.85 -16.76 5.61
C VAL A 453 -11.98 -18.22 5.99
N VAL A 454 -10.93 -18.98 5.81
CA VAL A 454 -10.80 -20.30 6.43
C VAL A 454 -10.16 -20.06 7.80
N VAL A 455 -10.98 -19.93 8.82
CA VAL A 455 -10.54 -20.08 10.21
C VAL A 455 -10.20 -21.55 10.37
N THR A 456 -8.94 -21.90 10.33
CA THR A 456 -8.48 -23.26 10.66
C THR A 456 -8.75 -23.49 12.14
N LYS A 457 -9.76 -24.29 12.44
CA LYS A 457 -10.01 -24.80 13.78
C LYS A 457 -8.80 -25.61 14.22
N ALA A 458 -8.21 -25.27 15.33
CA ALA A 458 -7.31 -26.15 16.06
C ALA A 458 -8.07 -27.46 16.35
N ASN A 459 -7.58 -28.56 15.83
CA ASN A 459 -8.16 -29.88 16.06
C ASN A 459 -7.87 -30.37 17.49
N GLY A 460 -8.91 -30.27 18.31
CA GLY A 460 -9.05 -31.17 19.46
C GLY A 460 -10.08 -32.22 19.08
N SER A 461 -9.63 -33.48 19.00
CA SER A 461 -10.41 -34.73 19.07
C SER A 461 -11.44 -35.03 17.98
N SER A 462 -11.14 -36.10 17.28
CA SER A 462 -11.98 -36.89 16.39
C SER A 462 -13.41 -37.20 16.88
N LYS A 463 -14.40 -36.99 15.98
CA LYS A 463 -15.45 -38.00 15.65
C LYS A 463 -16.25 -37.48 14.46
N GLY A 464 -16.49 -38.37 13.49
CA GLY A 464 -17.03 -38.09 12.16
C GLY A 464 -18.42 -37.45 12.13
N ILE A 465 -18.61 -36.58 11.14
CA ILE A 465 -19.93 -36.18 10.66
C ILE A 465 -19.92 -36.29 9.14
N LYS A 466 -20.86 -37.08 8.61
CA LYS A 466 -21.12 -37.35 7.22
C LYS A 466 -21.53 -36.05 6.47
N GLU A 467 -20.94 -35.87 5.30
CA GLU A 467 -21.40 -34.90 4.29
C GLU A 467 -22.85 -35.13 3.89
N LYS A 468 -23.67 -34.09 3.91
CA LYS A 468 -24.90 -34.02 3.13
C LYS A 468 -24.70 -32.96 2.03
N LYS A 469 -24.68 -33.47 0.78
CA LYS A 469 -24.86 -32.64 -0.42
C LYS A 469 -26.26 -32.05 -0.38
N VAL A 470 -26.34 -30.74 -0.62
CA VAL A 470 -27.59 -30.10 -1.05
C VAL A 470 -27.31 -29.42 -2.39
N GLN A 471 -28.19 -29.78 -3.34
CA GLN A 471 -28.24 -29.34 -4.72
C GLN A 471 -28.34 -27.83 -4.90
#